data_05f31b40fef2a1caf666e132a77d7880
#
_entry.id   05f31b40fef2a1caf666e132a77d7880
#
_cell.length_a   1.000
_cell.length_b   1.000
_cell.length_c   1.000
_cell.angle_alpha   90.00
_cell.angle_beta   90.00
_cell.angle_gamma   90.00
#
_symmetry.space_group_name_H-M   'P 1'
#
loop_
_entity.id
_entity.type
_entity.pdbx_description
1 polymer ?
#
loop_
_entity_poly.entity_id
_entity_poly.type
_entity_poly.pdbx_seq_one_letter_code
_entity_poly.pdbx_strand_id
1 'polypeptide(L)'
;GLFAIMIVYLCVFNIKDAKDVINNPYNKRIDNQADKVVRGDIYASDGTVLATTDTADDGTEKRVYPQKKLFGHVIGYNSKTKMGIESTENYYLLSETDNIFDQISNDLTGDKAKGHNVYTTLDTTLQKAAYKALGSNKGAVIVMESSTGKILAMVSKPDFDPNLVDEDYDKWINYDSYESVLL
;
A
#
# COMPACT_ATOMS: atom_id res chain seq x y z
N GLY A 1 23.87 35.39 4.07
CA GLY A 1 24.41 34.39 3.14
C GLY A 1 24.09 32.96 3.55
N LEU A 2 24.80 32.40 4.54
CA LEU A 2 24.74 30.97 4.87
C LEU A 2 23.36 30.50 5.35
N PHE A 3 22.64 31.30 6.10
CA PHE A 3 21.29 31.02 6.58
C PHE A 3 20.26 30.92 5.43
N ALA A 4 20.38 31.78 4.43
CA ALA A 4 19.50 31.75 3.24
C ALA A 4 19.74 30.46 2.43
N ILE A 5 20.98 30.03 2.27
CA ILE A 5 21.33 28.78 1.58
C ILE A 5 20.72 27.59 2.32
N MET A 6 20.78 27.57 3.65
CA MET A 6 20.21 26.50 4.48
C MET A 6 18.69 26.44 4.36
N ILE A 7 17.99 27.58 4.33
CA ILE A 7 16.53 27.65 4.13
C ILE A 7 16.17 27.10 2.76
N VAL A 8 16.87 27.54 1.71
CA VAL A 8 16.62 27.05 0.34
C VAL A 8 16.85 25.54 0.26
N TYR A 9 17.93 25.04 0.85
CA TYR A 9 18.20 23.60 0.89
C TYR A 9 17.09 22.82 1.60
N LEU A 10 16.61 23.28 2.76
CA LEU A 10 15.52 22.65 3.49
C LEU A 10 14.21 22.67 2.70
N CYS A 11 13.90 23.77 1.99
CA CYS A 11 12.73 23.83 1.13
C CYS A 11 12.82 22.82 -0.03
N VAL A 12 13.96 22.75 -0.71
CA VAL A 12 14.21 21.81 -1.79
C VAL A 12 14.12 20.37 -1.30
N PHE A 13 14.76 20.07 -0.17
CA PHE A 13 14.70 18.75 0.47
C PHE A 13 13.26 18.33 0.79
N ASN A 14 12.47 19.23 1.42
CA ASN A 14 11.07 18.92 1.74
C ASN A 14 10.20 18.66 0.51
N ILE A 15 10.49 19.33 -0.62
CA ILE A 15 9.70 19.17 -1.85
C ILE A 15 10.10 17.92 -2.63
N LYS A 16 11.41 17.60 -2.70
CA LYS A 16 11.93 16.55 -3.57
C LYS A 16 12.21 15.23 -2.85
N ASP A 17 12.89 15.30 -1.71
CA ASP A 17 13.52 14.12 -1.10
C ASP A 17 12.78 13.63 0.13
N ALA A 18 11.95 14.46 0.77
CA ALA A 18 11.28 14.10 2.02
C ALA A 18 10.36 12.87 1.87
N LYS A 19 9.65 12.75 0.74
CA LYS A 19 8.76 11.60 0.49
C LYS A 19 9.54 10.29 0.40
N ASP A 20 10.69 10.29 -0.26
CA ASP A 20 11.51 9.09 -0.43
C ASP A 20 12.13 8.66 0.91
N VAL A 21 12.53 9.64 1.74
CA VAL A 21 13.07 9.36 3.09
C VAL A 21 11.99 8.87 4.04
N ILE A 22 10.78 9.47 3.97
CA ILE A 22 9.65 9.08 4.81
C ILE A 22 9.16 7.67 4.44
N ASN A 23 8.98 7.39 3.15
CA ASN A 23 8.48 6.09 2.66
C ASN A 23 9.56 5.01 2.54
N ASN A 24 10.78 5.28 3.01
CA ASN A 24 11.85 4.29 2.97
C ASN A 24 11.45 3.06 3.80
N PRO A 25 11.46 1.83 3.21
CA PRO A 25 11.07 0.58 3.91
C PRO A 25 11.87 0.29 5.18
N TYR A 26 13.06 0.91 5.33
CA TYR A 26 13.90 0.79 6.53
C TYR A 26 13.59 1.86 7.59
N ASN A 27 12.59 2.74 7.37
CA ASN A 27 12.22 3.78 8.32
C ASN A 27 11.33 3.21 9.44
N LYS A 28 11.94 2.64 10.46
CA LYS A 28 11.25 2.06 11.63
C LYS A 28 10.39 3.06 12.42
N ARG A 29 10.51 4.37 12.19
CA ARG A 29 9.67 5.37 12.87
C ARG A 29 8.20 5.23 12.48
N ILE A 30 7.93 4.84 11.23
CA ILE A 30 6.57 4.64 10.74
C ILE A 30 5.98 3.34 11.31
N ASP A 31 6.79 2.30 11.45
CA ASP A 31 6.33 1.03 12.05
C ASP A 31 5.92 1.21 13.52
N ASN A 32 6.55 2.12 14.26
CA ASN A 32 6.14 2.49 15.62
C ASN A 32 4.78 3.23 15.68
N GLN A 33 4.29 3.77 14.57
CA GLN A 33 2.94 4.35 14.49
C GLN A 33 1.87 3.27 14.26
N ALA A 34 2.24 2.12 13.71
CA ALA A 34 1.33 1.00 13.50
C ALA A 34 0.72 0.49 14.83
N ASP A 35 1.41 0.69 15.97
CA ASP A 35 0.88 0.34 17.29
C ASP A 35 -0.23 1.29 17.76
N LYS A 36 -0.31 2.49 17.18
CA LYS A 36 -1.22 3.57 17.59
C LYS A 36 -2.33 3.86 16.60
N VAL A 37 -2.15 3.47 15.35
CA VAL A 37 -3.03 3.81 14.23
C VAL A 37 -3.45 2.56 13.50
N VAL A 38 -4.76 2.32 13.40
CA VAL A 38 -5.32 1.29 12.51
C VAL A 38 -5.05 1.69 11.07
N ARG A 39 -4.35 0.86 10.33
CA ARG A 39 -3.95 1.15 8.95
C ARG A 39 -5.17 1.40 8.05
N GLY A 40 -5.15 2.50 7.30
CA GLY A 40 -6.23 2.92 6.41
C GLY A 40 -6.48 1.94 5.26
N ASP A 41 -7.62 2.08 4.61
CA ASP A 41 -8.05 1.20 3.53
C ASP A 41 -7.53 1.67 2.17
N ILE A 42 -7.44 0.74 1.21
CA ILE A 42 -7.11 1.02 -0.18
C ILE A 42 -8.31 0.66 -1.06
N TYR A 43 -8.73 1.61 -1.89
CA TYR A 43 -9.91 1.48 -2.75
C TYR A 43 -9.55 1.57 -4.23
N ALA A 44 -10.27 0.83 -5.06
CA ALA A 44 -10.34 1.03 -6.51
C ALA A 44 -11.16 2.28 -6.85
N SER A 45 -11.13 2.71 -8.10
CA SER A 45 -11.86 3.90 -8.58
C SER A 45 -13.39 3.77 -8.47
N ASP A 46 -13.90 2.55 -8.43
CA ASP A 46 -15.33 2.24 -8.26
C ASP A 46 -15.74 2.04 -6.78
N GLY A 47 -14.84 2.31 -5.83
CA GLY A 47 -15.07 2.12 -4.40
C GLY A 47 -14.90 0.69 -3.90
N THR A 48 -14.52 -0.25 -4.76
CA THR A 48 -14.22 -1.62 -4.34
C THR A 48 -13.02 -1.63 -3.39
N VAL A 49 -13.15 -2.32 -2.25
CA VAL A 49 -12.07 -2.48 -1.28
C VAL A 49 -11.00 -3.41 -1.84
N LEU A 50 -9.76 -2.90 -1.91
CA LEU A 50 -8.58 -3.65 -2.38
C LEU A 50 -7.72 -4.14 -1.20
N ALA A 51 -7.64 -3.35 -0.14
CA ALA A 51 -7.02 -3.72 1.13
C ALA A 51 -7.74 -3.05 2.29
N THR A 52 -7.94 -3.77 3.39
CA THR A 52 -8.55 -3.26 4.63
C THR A 52 -7.87 -3.88 5.83
N THR A 53 -8.12 -3.33 7.02
CA THR A 53 -7.63 -3.88 8.29
C THR A 53 -8.83 -4.34 9.12
N ASP A 54 -8.93 -5.64 9.35
CA ASP A 54 -9.91 -6.22 10.26
C ASP A 54 -9.33 -6.22 11.68
N THR A 55 -10.10 -5.72 12.63
CA THR A 55 -9.76 -5.73 14.06
C THR A 55 -10.65 -6.74 14.77
N ALA A 56 -10.05 -7.73 15.40
CA ALA A 56 -10.76 -8.71 16.20
C ALA A 56 -11.16 -8.15 17.57
N ASP A 57 -12.06 -8.84 18.29
CA ASP A 57 -12.55 -8.43 19.60
C ASP A 57 -11.44 -8.32 20.67
N ASP A 58 -10.33 -9.01 20.49
CA ASP A 58 -9.14 -8.96 21.36
C ASP A 58 -8.19 -7.80 21.00
N GLY A 59 -8.54 -6.96 20.02
CA GLY A 59 -7.71 -5.86 19.52
C GLY A 59 -6.62 -6.28 18.52
N THR A 60 -6.56 -7.57 18.14
CA THR A 60 -5.63 -8.04 17.12
C THR A 60 -6.02 -7.51 15.74
N GLU A 61 -5.09 -6.89 15.05
CA GLU A 61 -5.29 -6.35 13.72
C GLU A 61 -4.74 -7.30 12.66
N LYS A 62 -5.53 -7.53 11.61
CA LYS A 62 -5.13 -8.33 10.46
C LYS A 62 -5.38 -7.56 9.17
N ARG A 63 -4.33 -7.41 8.36
CA ARG A 63 -4.48 -6.85 7.01
C ARG A 63 -5.12 -7.87 6.09
N VAL A 64 -6.16 -7.47 5.35
CA VAL A 64 -6.96 -8.33 4.48
C VAL A 64 -7.03 -7.75 3.09
N TYR A 65 -6.85 -8.61 2.09
CA TYR A 65 -6.89 -8.28 0.66
C TYR A 65 -8.06 -9.04 -0.01
N PRO A 66 -9.26 -8.46 -0.06
CA PRO A 66 -10.47 -9.17 -0.53
C PRO A 66 -10.37 -9.65 -1.97
N GLN A 67 -9.61 -8.93 -2.82
CA GLN A 67 -9.44 -9.26 -4.23
C GLN A 67 -8.32 -10.27 -4.51
N LYS A 68 -7.59 -10.68 -3.46
CA LYS A 68 -6.56 -11.73 -3.52
C LYS A 68 -5.56 -11.49 -4.67
N LYS A 69 -5.29 -12.54 -5.46
CA LYS A 69 -4.33 -12.55 -6.57
C LYS A 69 -4.58 -11.50 -7.64
N LEU A 70 -5.84 -11.06 -7.81
CA LEU A 70 -6.24 -10.17 -8.89
C LEU A 70 -5.49 -8.83 -8.85
N PHE A 71 -5.20 -8.32 -7.66
CA PHE A 71 -4.50 -7.06 -7.45
C PHE A 71 -3.17 -7.22 -6.71
N GLY A 72 -2.73 -8.46 -6.46
CA GLY A 72 -1.59 -8.76 -5.60
C GLY A 72 -0.34 -7.97 -5.93
N HIS A 73 0.06 -7.89 -7.20
CA HIS A 73 1.28 -7.17 -7.60
C HIS A 73 1.19 -5.64 -7.47
N VAL A 74 0.04 -5.06 -7.78
CA VAL A 74 -0.10 -3.58 -7.75
C VAL A 74 -0.36 -3.07 -6.34
N ILE A 75 -1.22 -3.74 -5.59
CA ILE A 75 -1.47 -3.39 -4.18
C ILE A 75 -0.30 -3.80 -3.31
N GLY A 76 0.28 -4.96 -3.60
CA GLY A 76 1.34 -5.53 -2.81
C GLY A 76 0.82 -6.15 -1.51
N TYR A 77 1.66 -6.12 -0.50
CA TYR A 77 1.37 -6.66 0.83
C TYR A 77 2.05 -5.83 1.92
N ASN A 78 1.53 -5.95 3.14
CA ASN A 78 2.11 -5.41 4.36
C ASN A 78 2.35 -6.56 5.34
N SER A 79 3.59 -7.01 5.43
CA SER A 79 4.08 -8.11 6.25
C SER A 79 5.43 -7.73 6.86
N LYS A 80 6.34 -8.70 7.04
CA LYS A 80 7.74 -8.45 7.44
C LYS A 80 8.45 -7.46 6.52
N THR A 81 8.07 -7.47 5.25
CA THR A 81 8.44 -6.48 4.24
C THR A 81 7.17 -5.89 3.64
N LYS A 82 7.30 -4.85 2.84
CA LYS A 82 6.18 -4.18 2.17
C LYS A 82 6.47 -4.07 0.68
N MET A 83 5.44 -4.20 -0.15
CA MET A 83 5.53 -4.10 -1.60
C MET A 83 4.35 -3.30 -2.17
N GLY A 84 4.49 -2.79 -3.40
CA GLY A 84 3.42 -2.11 -4.13
C GLY A 84 2.90 -0.85 -3.44
N ILE A 85 1.62 -0.57 -3.57
CA ILE A 85 0.95 0.60 -2.96
C ILE A 85 1.05 0.55 -1.43
N GLU A 86 1.02 -0.63 -0.83
CA GLU A 86 1.23 -0.79 0.62
C GLU A 86 2.58 -0.21 1.08
N SER A 87 3.62 -0.29 0.24
CA SER A 87 4.92 0.28 0.54
C SER A 87 5.00 1.77 0.22
N THR A 88 4.54 2.18 -0.97
CA THR A 88 4.67 3.57 -1.44
C THR A 88 3.81 4.54 -0.66
N GLU A 89 2.63 4.10 -0.21
CA GLU A 89 1.68 4.91 0.56
C GLU A 89 1.69 4.58 2.06
N ASN A 90 2.74 3.87 2.54
CA ASN A 90 2.84 3.41 3.93
C ASN A 90 2.65 4.55 4.94
N TYR A 91 3.24 5.72 4.67
CA TYR A 91 3.10 6.90 5.52
C TYR A 91 1.64 7.37 5.62
N TYR A 92 0.95 7.51 4.47
CA TYR A 92 -0.46 7.94 4.44
C TYR A 92 -1.37 6.96 5.15
N LEU A 93 -1.18 5.67 4.91
CA LEU A 93 -1.98 4.61 5.51
C LEU A 93 -1.83 4.53 7.04
N LEU A 94 -0.73 5.08 7.60
CA LEU A 94 -0.46 5.13 9.04
C LEU A 94 -0.51 6.55 9.62
N SER A 95 -0.79 7.58 8.83
CA SER A 95 -1.01 8.94 9.34
C SER A 95 -2.43 9.10 9.82
N GLU A 96 -2.60 9.64 11.01
CA GLU A 96 -3.93 9.93 11.58
C GLU A 96 -4.70 10.89 10.68
N THR A 97 -6.00 10.66 10.54
CA THR A 97 -6.92 11.58 9.88
C THR A 97 -6.99 12.89 10.69
N ASP A 98 -6.89 14.03 10.01
CA ASP A 98 -6.85 15.37 10.62
C ASP A 98 -8.19 15.80 11.30
N ASN A 99 -9.10 14.88 11.53
CA ASN A 99 -10.38 15.17 12.17
C ASN A 99 -10.21 15.27 13.69
N ILE A 100 -10.16 16.49 14.20
CA ILE A 100 -10.00 16.78 15.63
C ILE A 100 -11.08 16.10 16.49
N PHE A 101 -12.31 15.94 15.96
CA PHE A 101 -13.40 15.28 16.68
C PHE A 101 -13.15 13.77 16.85
N ASP A 102 -12.59 13.13 15.83
CA ASP A 102 -12.22 11.72 15.91
C ASP A 102 -11.04 11.50 16.89
N GLN A 103 -10.07 12.41 16.90
CA GLN A 103 -8.94 12.38 17.86
C GLN A 103 -9.45 12.50 19.31
N ILE A 104 -10.34 13.45 19.59
CA ILE A 104 -10.91 13.62 20.94
C ILE A 104 -11.75 12.39 21.34
N SER A 105 -12.52 11.83 20.42
CA SER A 105 -13.32 10.63 20.66
C SER A 105 -12.41 9.44 20.99
N ASN A 106 -11.37 9.21 20.19
CA ASN A 106 -10.42 8.11 20.37
C ASN A 106 -9.64 8.24 21.69
N ASP A 107 -9.25 9.46 22.07
CA ASP A 107 -8.60 9.74 23.36
C ASP A 107 -9.51 9.42 24.55
N LEU A 108 -10.85 9.60 24.41
CA LEU A 108 -11.82 9.32 25.46
C LEU A 108 -12.19 7.84 25.53
N THR A 109 -12.28 7.14 24.40
CA THR A 109 -12.64 5.71 24.32
C THR A 109 -11.44 4.79 24.45
N GLY A 110 -10.22 5.30 24.22
CA GLY A 110 -9.01 4.49 24.17
C GLY A 110 -8.85 3.70 22.86
N ASP A 111 -9.68 4.02 21.85
CA ASP A 111 -9.60 3.40 20.55
C ASP A 111 -8.39 3.94 19.76
N LYS A 112 -7.83 3.11 18.89
CA LYS A 112 -6.78 3.57 17.98
C LYS A 112 -7.33 4.53 16.94
N ALA A 113 -6.56 5.55 16.61
CA ALA A 113 -6.87 6.41 15.46
C ALA A 113 -6.88 5.60 14.16
N LYS A 114 -7.67 6.03 13.17
CA LYS A 114 -7.67 5.43 11.82
C LYS A 114 -6.77 6.23 10.90
N GLY A 115 -5.94 5.53 10.12
CA GLY A 115 -5.10 6.12 9.09
C GLY A 115 -5.88 6.58 7.86
N HIS A 116 -5.25 7.40 7.02
CA HIS A 116 -5.88 7.88 5.79
C HIS A 116 -6.13 6.74 4.80
N ASN A 117 -7.25 6.83 4.09
CA ASN A 117 -7.57 5.92 3.02
C ASN A 117 -6.89 6.35 1.70
N VAL A 118 -6.46 5.38 0.91
CA VAL A 118 -5.87 5.59 -0.42
C VAL A 118 -6.88 5.19 -1.49
N TYR A 119 -7.14 6.12 -2.42
CA TYR A 119 -8.02 5.90 -3.57
C TYR A 119 -7.18 5.81 -4.83
N THR A 120 -7.24 4.66 -5.50
CA THR A 120 -6.47 4.40 -6.72
C THR A 120 -7.29 4.73 -7.97
N THR A 121 -6.62 4.79 -9.11
CA THR A 121 -7.26 4.93 -10.43
C THR A 121 -7.61 3.57 -11.05
N LEU A 122 -7.36 2.47 -10.34
CA LEU A 122 -7.58 1.11 -10.83
C LEU A 122 -9.06 0.84 -11.01
N ASP A 123 -9.43 0.29 -12.18
CA ASP A 123 -10.77 -0.14 -12.54
C ASP A 123 -10.87 -1.66 -12.38
N THR A 124 -11.82 -2.13 -11.56
CA THR A 124 -11.95 -3.56 -11.27
C THR A 124 -12.38 -4.37 -12.48
N THR A 125 -13.15 -3.78 -13.40
CA THR A 125 -13.60 -4.44 -14.62
C THR A 125 -12.46 -4.62 -15.61
N LEU A 126 -11.67 -3.56 -15.83
CA LEU A 126 -10.47 -3.62 -16.68
C LEU A 126 -9.41 -4.54 -16.10
N GLN A 127 -9.21 -4.52 -14.79
CA GLN A 127 -8.27 -5.43 -14.10
C GLN A 127 -8.67 -6.89 -14.32
N LYS A 128 -9.95 -7.25 -14.14
CA LYS A 128 -10.48 -8.60 -14.40
C LYS A 128 -10.32 -9.01 -15.85
N ALA A 129 -10.58 -8.09 -16.80
CA ALA A 129 -10.42 -8.35 -18.21
C ALA A 129 -8.96 -8.61 -18.59
N ALA A 130 -8.03 -7.76 -18.12
CA ALA A 130 -6.59 -7.91 -18.33
C ALA A 130 -6.07 -9.22 -17.72
N TYR A 131 -6.48 -9.53 -16.48
CA TYR A 131 -6.10 -10.76 -15.79
C TYR A 131 -6.56 -12.01 -16.57
N LYS A 132 -7.80 -12.01 -17.07
CA LYS A 132 -8.37 -13.08 -17.90
C LYS A 132 -7.67 -13.20 -19.25
N ALA A 133 -7.37 -12.07 -19.90
CA ALA A 133 -6.68 -12.04 -21.19
C ALA A 133 -5.26 -12.61 -21.10
N LEU A 134 -4.52 -12.35 -20.02
CA LEU A 134 -3.20 -12.92 -19.78
C LEU A 134 -3.27 -14.45 -19.57
N GLY A 135 -4.39 -14.97 -19.03
CA GLY A 135 -4.63 -16.40 -18.84
C GLY A 135 -3.54 -17.05 -17.97
N SER A 136 -2.94 -18.13 -18.49
CA SER A 136 -1.82 -18.85 -17.84
C SER A 136 -0.44 -18.40 -18.30
N ASN A 137 -0.35 -17.40 -19.19
CA ASN A 137 0.92 -16.93 -19.71
C ASN A 137 1.68 -16.15 -18.64
N LYS A 138 3.00 -16.31 -18.58
CA LYS A 138 3.91 -15.44 -17.80
C LYS A 138 4.03 -14.10 -18.54
N GLY A 139 3.96 -12.98 -17.81
CA GLY A 139 4.09 -11.65 -18.38
C GLY A 139 3.30 -10.61 -17.61
N ALA A 140 3.19 -9.40 -18.18
CA ALA A 140 2.46 -8.30 -17.58
C ALA A 140 1.53 -7.63 -18.61
N VAL A 141 0.42 -7.06 -18.10
CA VAL A 141 -0.51 -6.22 -18.84
C VAL A 141 -0.71 -4.93 -18.08
N ILE A 142 -0.50 -3.79 -18.73
CA ILE A 142 -0.78 -2.47 -18.19
C ILE A 142 -1.79 -1.78 -19.10
N VAL A 143 -2.87 -1.28 -18.50
CA VAL A 143 -3.87 -0.44 -19.18
C VAL A 143 -3.77 0.97 -18.65
N MET A 144 -3.53 1.92 -19.52
CA MET A 144 -3.32 3.33 -19.16
C MET A 144 -4.23 4.22 -20.00
N GLU A 145 -4.81 5.23 -19.37
CA GLU A 145 -5.51 6.31 -20.05
C GLU A 145 -4.49 7.25 -20.70
N SER A 146 -4.49 7.32 -22.03
CA SER A 146 -3.45 8.06 -22.78
C SER A 146 -3.49 9.58 -22.57
N SER A 147 -4.66 10.14 -22.25
CA SER A 147 -4.86 11.57 -22.04
C SER A 147 -4.34 12.07 -20.69
N THR A 148 -4.33 11.23 -19.67
CA THR A 148 -4.01 11.62 -18.28
C THR A 148 -2.80 10.89 -17.71
N GLY A 149 -2.43 9.75 -18.30
CA GLY A 149 -1.41 8.85 -17.76
C GLY A 149 -1.89 7.98 -16.59
N LYS A 150 -3.19 8.00 -16.25
CA LYS A 150 -3.74 7.17 -15.18
C LYS A 150 -3.61 5.69 -15.51
N ILE A 151 -3.10 4.91 -14.58
CA ILE A 151 -3.08 3.45 -14.68
C ILE A 151 -4.46 2.93 -14.26
N LEU A 152 -5.14 2.28 -15.19
CA LEU A 152 -6.48 1.73 -14.97
C LEU A 152 -6.46 0.24 -14.63
N ALA A 153 -5.46 -0.49 -15.13
CA ALA A 153 -5.21 -1.88 -14.73
C ALA A 153 -3.72 -2.21 -14.82
N MET A 154 -3.26 -3.05 -13.91
CA MET A 154 -1.89 -3.55 -13.88
C MET A 154 -1.90 -4.99 -13.36
N VAL A 155 -1.55 -5.93 -14.23
CA VAL A 155 -1.52 -7.37 -13.96
C VAL A 155 -0.13 -7.90 -14.24
N SER A 156 0.37 -8.75 -13.38
CA SER A 156 1.60 -9.52 -13.62
C SER A 156 1.38 -10.98 -13.26
N LYS A 157 2.05 -11.88 -13.96
CA LYS A 157 2.06 -13.33 -13.68
C LYS A 157 3.47 -13.90 -13.85
N PRO A 158 3.89 -14.80 -12.96
CA PRO A 158 3.14 -15.51 -11.90
C PRO A 158 2.55 -14.57 -10.87
N ASP A 159 1.35 -14.91 -10.38
CA ASP A 159 0.65 -14.13 -9.36
C ASP A 159 0.78 -14.76 -7.96
N PHE A 160 0.46 -13.99 -6.93
CA PHE A 160 0.41 -14.44 -5.54
C PHE A 160 -0.81 -13.88 -4.82
N ASP A 161 -1.22 -14.53 -3.73
CA ASP A 161 -2.25 -14.02 -2.82
C ASP A 161 -1.57 -13.26 -1.68
N PRO A 162 -1.78 -11.94 -1.56
CA PRO A 162 -1.18 -11.14 -0.49
C PRO A 162 -1.54 -11.63 0.93
N ASN A 163 -2.69 -12.28 1.08
CA ASN A 163 -3.12 -12.81 2.38
C ASN A 163 -2.27 -14.00 2.86
N LEU A 164 -1.50 -14.64 1.97
CA LEU A 164 -0.69 -15.82 2.26
C LEU A 164 0.81 -15.53 2.36
N VAL A 165 1.21 -14.25 2.23
CA VAL A 165 2.64 -13.88 2.20
C VAL A 165 3.35 -14.26 3.49
N ASP A 166 2.72 -14.07 4.65
CA ASP A 166 3.33 -14.39 5.94
C ASP A 166 3.61 -15.89 6.12
N GLU A 167 2.74 -16.74 5.58
CA GLU A 167 2.85 -18.20 5.68
C GLU A 167 3.86 -18.78 4.69
N ASP A 168 3.93 -18.21 3.48
CA ASP A 168 4.72 -18.72 2.36
C ASP A 168 5.95 -17.85 2.04
N TYR A 169 6.28 -16.84 2.87
CA TYR A 169 7.32 -15.85 2.58
C TYR A 169 8.66 -16.47 2.20
N ASP A 170 9.13 -17.42 2.99
CA ASP A 170 10.41 -18.12 2.75
C ASP A 170 10.39 -18.96 1.47
N LYS A 171 9.23 -19.50 1.10
CA LYS A 171 9.02 -20.25 -0.13
C LYS A 171 9.05 -19.36 -1.36
N TRP A 172 8.54 -18.13 -1.28
CA TRP A 172 8.47 -17.22 -2.41
C TRP A 172 9.78 -16.43 -2.64
N ILE A 173 10.55 -16.19 -1.59
CA ILE A 173 11.88 -15.57 -1.68
C ILE A 173 12.95 -16.55 -2.16
N ASN A 174 12.85 -17.83 -1.77
CA ASN A 174 13.84 -18.85 -2.11
C ASN A 174 13.62 -19.49 -3.50
N TYR A 175 12.63 -19.05 -4.27
CA TYR A 175 12.52 -19.42 -5.67
C TYR A 175 13.71 -18.85 -6.44
N ASP A 176 14.27 -19.65 -7.37
CA ASP A 176 15.34 -19.22 -8.28
C ASP A 176 15.07 -17.81 -8.81
N SER A 177 16.06 -16.93 -8.79
CA SER A 177 15.96 -15.48 -8.98
C SER A 177 15.18 -15.01 -10.22
N TYR A 178 14.90 -15.89 -11.16
CA TYR A 178 14.11 -15.63 -12.37
C TYR A 178 12.63 -16.01 -12.25
N GLU A 179 12.23 -16.70 -11.19
CA GLU A 179 10.85 -17.15 -10.98
C GLU A 179 10.23 -16.61 -9.67
N SER A 180 10.97 -15.77 -8.94
CA SER A 180 10.44 -15.15 -7.73
C SER A 180 9.22 -14.29 -8.07
N VAL A 181 8.11 -14.59 -7.42
CA VAL A 181 6.84 -13.90 -7.61
C VAL A 181 6.85 -12.53 -6.93
N LEU A 182 7.80 -12.31 -6.02
CA LEU A 182 7.91 -11.11 -5.18
C LEU A 182 9.02 -10.14 -5.60
N LEU A 183 9.78 -10.45 -6.66
CA LEU A 183 10.87 -9.60 -7.19
C LEU A 183 10.43 -8.84 -8.43
#